data_ead174fa26cb148765dd422ebf4e5a1a
#
_entry.id   ead174fa26cb148765dd422ebf4e5a1a
#
_cell.length_a   1.000
_cell.length_b   1.000
_cell.length_c   1.000
_cell.angle_alpha   90.00
_cell.angle_beta   90.00
_cell.angle_gamma   90.00
#
_symmetry.space_group_name_H-M   'P 1'
#
loop_
_entity.id
_entity.type
_entity.pdbx_description
1 polymer ?
#
loop_
_entity_poly.entity_id
_entity_poly.type
_entity_poly.pdbx_seq_one_letter_code
_entity_poly.pdbx_strand_id
1 'polypeptide(L)'
;GIACLAASKFKEIKNLITLASVSNFGERFPNHNEIEKWKKNGVRYVENMRTKQMLPHLYQFYQNYLENQKELNIETAIKKFDGRFLICHGTMDMAVNFKNSLNLLKWAKNGRLFDLRTNHTFGTKHPYESKDIPIPLNEVIDETIRFLL
;
A
#
# COMPACT_ATOMS: atom_id res chain seq x y z
N GLY A 1 -3.66 0.78 0.30
CA GLY A 1 -4.28 2.12 0.26
C GLY A 1 -5.77 2.06 -0.04
N ILE A 2 -6.22 1.43 -1.13
CA ILE A 2 -7.67 1.38 -1.50
C ILE A 2 -8.51 0.72 -0.39
N ALA A 3 -8.05 -0.36 0.22
CA ALA A 3 -8.75 -0.99 1.34
C ALA A 3 -8.97 -0.02 2.52
N CYS A 4 -8.02 0.89 2.78
CA CYS A 4 -8.16 1.92 3.80
C CYS A 4 -9.31 2.91 3.49
N LEU A 5 -9.43 3.32 2.20
CA LEU A 5 -10.52 4.18 1.76
C LEU A 5 -11.87 3.48 1.87
N ALA A 6 -11.95 2.22 1.43
CA ALA A 6 -13.17 1.41 1.51
C ALA A 6 -13.61 1.21 2.97
N ALA A 7 -12.70 0.84 3.86
CA ALA A 7 -12.99 0.63 5.28
C ALA A 7 -13.62 1.86 5.95
N SER A 8 -13.24 3.07 5.52
CA SER A 8 -13.83 4.31 6.06
C SER A 8 -15.23 4.64 5.54
N LYS A 9 -15.63 4.03 4.41
CA LYS A 9 -16.92 4.30 3.75
C LYS A 9 -18.00 3.28 4.13
N PHE A 10 -17.62 2.04 4.41
CA PHE A 10 -18.54 0.94 4.67
C PHE A 10 -18.50 0.55 6.14
N LYS A 11 -19.56 0.86 6.89
CA LYS A 11 -19.67 0.61 8.34
C LYS A 11 -19.70 -0.88 8.70
N GLU A 12 -20.01 -1.73 7.75
CA GLU A 12 -20.01 -3.19 7.87
C GLU A 12 -18.59 -3.76 8.02
N ILE A 13 -17.57 -3.05 7.52
CA ILE A 13 -16.17 -3.45 7.67
C ILE A 13 -15.73 -3.21 9.11
N LYS A 14 -15.48 -4.28 9.85
CA LYS A 14 -15.03 -4.23 11.25
C LYS A 14 -13.53 -4.49 11.41
N ASN A 15 -12.92 -5.16 10.45
CA ASN A 15 -11.51 -5.49 10.47
C ASN A 15 -10.85 -5.03 9.17
N LEU A 16 -9.74 -4.34 9.28
CA LEU A 16 -8.89 -3.94 8.17
C LEU A 16 -7.52 -4.57 8.37
N ILE A 17 -6.98 -5.17 7.32
CA ILE A 17 -5.62 -5.72 7.30
C ILE A 17 -4.90 -5.15 6.08
N THR A 18 -3.69 -4.68 6.27
CA THR A 18 -2.84 -4.21 5.17
C THR A 18 -1.48 -4.89 5.18
N LEU A 19 -1.01 -5.27 4.00
CA LEU A 19 0.31 -5.84 3.77
C LEU A 19 1.15 -4.82 3.00
N ALA A 20 2.17 -4.26 3.62
CA ALA A 20 3.10 -3.29 3.03
C ALA A 20 2.41 -2.14 2.28
N SER A 21 1.36 -1.56 2.90
CA SER A 21 0.52 -0.53 2.25
C SER A 21 1.17 0.84 2.29
N VAL A 22 0.94 1.63 1.23
CA VAL A 22 1.21 3.07 1.23
C VAL A 22 0.25 3.80 2.17
N SER A 23 0.71 4.89 2.78
CA SER A 23 -0.07 5.84 3.57
C SER A 23 -0.47 7.09 2.77
N ASN A 24 0.15 7.32 1.61
CA ASN A 24 -0.11 8.46 0.75
C ASN A 24 0.11 8.08 -0.72
N PHE A 25 -0.92 8.25 -1.55
CA PHE A 25 -0.81 8.01 -2.99
C PHE A 25 0.08 9.05 -3.69
N GLY A 26 0.12 10.29 -3.19
CA GLY A 26 0.91 11.38 -3.75
C GLY A 26 2.40 11.09 -3.79
N GLU A 27 2.93 10.35 -2.81
CA GLU A 27 4.34 9.96 -2.73
C GLU A 27 4.76 8.97 -3.85
N ARG A 28 3.81 8.44 -4.60
CA ARG A 28 4.07 7.52 -5.74
C ARG A 28 4.26 8.24 -7.06
N PHE A 29 3.98 9.53 -7.13
CA PHE A 29 4.20 10.34 -8.33
C PHE A 29 5.64 10.84 -8.39
N PRO A 30 6.17 11.08 -9.60
CA PRO A 30 7.52 11.58 -9.79
C PRO A 30 7.63 13.06 -9.33
N ASN A 31 8.83 13.60 -9.40
CA ASN A 31 9.09 15.00 -9.08
C ASN A 31 8.42 15.96 -10.11
N HIS A 32 8.37 17.25 -9.75
CA HIS A 32 7.69 18.27 -10.56
C HIS A 32 8.16 18.32 -12.01
N ASN A 33 9.47 18.24 -12.27
CA ASN A 33 10.02 18.33 -13.63
C ASN A 33 9.57 17.13 -14.50
N GLU A 34 9.48 15.95 -13.91
CA GLU A 34 9.01 14.75 -14.60
C GLU A 34 7.49 14.79 -14.82
N ILE A 35 6.74 15.38 -13.89
CA ILE A 35 5.29 15.63 -14.06
C ILE A 35 5.06 16.57 -15.25
N GLU A 36 5.80 17.67 -15.39
CA GLU A 36 5.66 18.59 -16.51
C GLU A 36 6.01 17.93 -17.87
N LYS A 37 7.04 17.09 -17.89
CA LYS A 37 7.35 16.27 -19.08
C LYS A 37 6.21 15.30 -19.40
N TRP A 38 5.67 14.64 -18.38
CA TRP A 38 4.54 13.72 -18.52
C TRP A 38 3.30 14.42 -19.05
N LYS A 39 2.99 15.61 -18.52
CA LYS A 39 1.89 16.47 -18.99
C LYS A 39 2.05 16.83 -20.47
N LYS A 40 3.25 17.27 -20.87
CA LYS A 40 3.55 17.64 -22.27
C LYS A 40 3.41 16.46 -23.22
N ASN A 41 3.86 15.27 -22.81
CA ASN A 41 3.89 14.08 -23.67
C ASN A 41 2.56 13.29 -23.60
N GLY A 42 1.67 13.57 -22.65
CA GLY A 42 0.43 12.82 -22.42
C GLY A 42 0.62 11.43 -21.83
N VAL A 43 1.81 10.85 -21.94
CA VAL A 43 2.14 9.50 -21.47
C VAL A 43 3.56 9.45 -20.93
N ARG A 44 3.78 8.64 -19.90
CA ARG A 44 5.10 8.17 -19.47
C ARG A 44 5.12 6.66 -19.41
N TYR A 45 6.29 6.05 -19.52
CA TYR A 45 6.46 4.61 -19.40
C TYR A 45 7.16 4.28 -18.08
N VAL A 46 6.64 3.26 -17.39
CA VAL A 46 7.20 2.76 -16.13
C VAL A 46 7.54 1.30 -16.30
N GLU A 47 8.78 0.92 -16.02
CA GLU A 47 9.20 -0.48 -16.09
C GLU A 47 8.54 -1.31 -14.98
N ASN A 48 7.87 -2.39 -15.37
CA ASN A 48 7.49 -3.44 -14.42
C ASN A 48 8.73 -4.26 -14.05
N MET A 49 9.22 -4.10 -12.84
CA MET A 49 10.46 -4.73 -12.38
C MET A 49 10.44 -6.27 -12.44
N ARG A 50 9.26 -6.89 -12.48
CA ARG A 50 9.12 -8.36 -12.56
C ARG A 50 9.16 -8.89 -14.00
N THR A 51 8.42 -8.22 -14.90
CA THR A 51 8.24 -8.69 -16.27
C THR A 51 9.12 -7.95 -17.27
N LYS A 52 9.82 -6.88 -16.82
CA LYS A 52 10.61 -5.97 -17.65
C LYS A 52 9.81 -5.25 -18.76
N GLN A 53 8.49 -5.33 -18.67
CA GLN A 53 7.62 -4.62 -19.60
C GLN A 53 7.58 -3.13 -19.26
N MET A 54 7.58 -2.31 -20.29
CA MET A 54 7.34 -0.87 -20.17
C MET A 54 5.83 -0.60 -20.22
N LEU A 55 5.25 -0.23 -19.07
CA LEU A 55 3.82 0.01 -18.93
C LEU A 55 3.49 1.49 -19.13
N PRO A 56 2.57 1.82 -20.06
CA PRO A 56 2.17 3.20 -20.30
C PRO A 56 1.29 3.72 -19.16
N HIS A 57 1.66 4.86 -18.61
CA HIS A 57 0.84 5.63 -17.69
C HIS A 57 0.40 6.92 -18.38
N LEU A 58 -0.87 7.05 -18.71
CA LEU A 58 -1.43 8.28 -19.27
C LEU A 58 -1.44 9.39 -18.21
N TYR A 59 -1.23 10.65 -18.64
CA TYR A 59 -1.25 11.80 -17.73
C TYR A 59 -2.60 11.97 -17.02
N GLN A 60 -3.68 11.50 -17.64
CA GLN A 60 -5.02 11.43 -17.03
C GLN A 60 -5.02 10.74 -15.65
N PHE A 61 -4.13 9.76 -15.42
CA PHE A 61 -3.99 9.11 -14.11
C PHE A 61 -3.60 10.11 -13.02
N TYR A 62 -2.66 11.03 -13.32
CA TYR A 62 -2.27 12.07 -12.39
C TYR A 62 -3.34 13.15 -12.24
N GLN A 63 -4.00 13.55 -13.34
CA GLN A 63 -5.14 14.48 -13.28
C GLN A 63 -6.25 13.95 -12.39
N ASN A 64 -6.64 12.69 -12.57
CA ASN A 64 -7.64 12.05 -11.71
C ASN A 64 -7.24 12.07 -10.23
N TYR A 65 -5.96 11.84 -9.91
CA TYR A 65 -5.47 11.96 -8.53
C TYR A 65 -5.66 13.39 -8.00
N LEU A 66 -5.29 14.41 -8.79
CA LEU A 66 -5.41 15.81 -8.37
C LEU A 66 -6.86 16.22 -8.11
N GLU A 67 -7.78 15.80 -8.97
CA GLU A 67 -9.20 16.09 -8.88
C GLU A 67 -9.86 15.40 -7.67
N ASN A 68 -9.34 14.24 -7.26
CA ASN A 68 -9.93 13.40 -6.21
C ASN A 68 -9.06 13.31 -4.93
N GLN A 69 -8.16 14.27 -4.68
CA GLN A 69 -7.23 14.24 -3.53
C GLN A 69 -7.93 14.09 -2.18
N LYS A 70 -9.11 14.68 -2.01
CA LYS A 70 -9.89 14.60 -0.76
C LYS A 70 -10.41 13.18 -0.52
N GLU A 71 -10.98 12.55 -1.56
CA GLU A 71 -11.50 11.18 -1.52
C GLU A 71 -10.39 10.15 -1.41
N LEU A 72 -9.22 10.44 -1.98
CA LEU A 72 -8.04 9.58 -1.97
C LEU A 72 -7.13 9.80 -0.75
N ASN A 73 -7.57 10.58 0.23
CA ASN A 73 -6.79 10.88 1.44
C ASN A 73 -6.89 9.74 2.45
N ILE A 74 -5.81 8.91 2.49
CA ILE A 74 -5.72 7.74 3.38
C ILE A 74 -5.70 8.15 4.86
N GLU A 75 -5.03 9.25 5.23
CA GLU A 75 -5.00 9.74 6.59
C GLU A 75 -6.41 10.04 7.10
N THR A 76 -7.18 10.81 6.33
CA THR A 76 -8.57 11.13 6.67
C THR A 76 -9.43 9.88 6.77
N ALA A 77 -9.23 8.92 5.88
CA ALA A 77 -9.95 7.66 5.89
C ALA A 77 -9.66 6.85 7.16
N ILE A 78 -8.38 6.66 7.50
CA ILE A 78 -7.99 5.89 8.68
C ILE A 78 -8.44 6.57 9.98
N LYS A 79 -8.36 7.89 10.09
CA LYS A 79 -8.89 8.62 11.25
C LYS A 79 -10.41 8.46 11.45
N LYS A 80 -11.16 8.18 10.38
CA LYS A 80 -12.61 7.91 10.41
C LYS A 80 -12.96 6.44 10.69
N PHE A 81 -12.02 5.52 10.48
CA PHE A 81 -12.26 4.09 10.66
C PHE A 81 -12.25 3.72 12.14
N ASP A 82 -13.34 3.13 12.62
CA ASP A 82 -13.52 2.75 14.04
C ASP A 82 -13.25 1.26 14.29
N GLY A 83 -13.08 0.45 13.23
CA GLY A 83 -12.81 -0.98 13.35
C GLY A 83 -11.38 -1.29 13.79
N ARG A 84 -11.08 -2.57 13.95
CA ARG A 84 -9.73 -3.06 14.25
C ARG A 84 -8.84 -2.99 13.01
N PHE A 85 -7.60 -2.57 13.13
CA PHE A 85 -6.68 -2.42 12.01
C PHE A 85 -5.35 -3.12 12.28
N LEU A 86 -5.05 -4.19 11.53
CA LEU A 86 -3.76 -4.85 11.52
C LEU A 86 -2.91 -4.32 10.35
N ILE A 87 -1.71 -3.85 10.67
CA ILE A 87 -0.76 -3.29 9.71
C ILE A 87 0.45 -4.21 9.68
N CYS A 88 0.63 -5.00 8.61
CA CYS A 88 1.79 -5.87 8.43
C CYS A 88 2.80 -5.20 7.47
N HIS A 89 4.09 -5.16 7.85
CA HIS A 89 5.11 -4.56 7.00
C HIS A 89 6.50 -5.17 7.21
N GLY A 90 7.24 -5.33 6.11
CA GLY A 90 8.64 -5.73 6.15
C GLY A 90 9.55 -4.54 6.45
N THR A 91 10.39 -4.63 7.48
CA THR A 91 11.32 -3.52 7.83
C THR A 91 12.44 -3.31 6.80
N MET A 92 12.65 -4.26 5.88
CA MET A 92 13.59 -4.18 4.76
C MET A 92 12.87 -3.92 3.42
N ASP A 93 11.65 -3.39 3.44
CA ASP A 93 10.87 -3.08 2.25
C ASP A 93 11.47 -1.89 1.48
N MET A 94 11.97 -2.17 0.27
CA MET A 94 12.55 -1.17 -0.63
C MET A 94 11.51 -0.60 -1.61
N ALA A 95 10.31 -1.17 -1.70
CA ALA A 95 9.25 -0.72 -2.60
C ALA A 95 8.29 0.27 -1.93
N VAL A 96 7.97 0.04 -0.66
CA VAL A 96 7.16 0.92 0.17
C VAL A 96 7.89 1.15 1.49
N ASN A 97 8.32 2.38 1.75
CA ASN A 97 9.07 2.71 2.95
C ASN A 97 8.26 2.39 4.21
N PHE A 98 8.91 1.77 5.20
CA PHE A 98 8.33 1.36 6.49
C PHE A 98 7.62 2.52 7.23
N LYS A 99 8.05 3.76 7.01
CA LYS A 99 7.40 4.97 7.52
C LYS A 99 5.90 5.03 7.19
N ASN A 100 5.48 4.44 6.08
CA ASN A 100 4.07 4.39 5.71
C ASN A 100 3.25 3.63 6.78
N SER A 101 3.74 2.52 7.31
CA SER A 101 3.06 1.79 8.39
C SER A 101 3.06 2.54 9.70
N LEU A 102 4.12 3.27 10.02
CA LEU A 102 4.14 4.15 11.20
C LEU A 102 3.10 5.27 11.08
N ASN A 103 2.92 5.85 9.89
CA ASN A 103 1.88 6.83 9.64
C ASN A 103 0.48 6.23 9.82
N LEU A 104 0.23 5.05 9.22
CA LEU A 104 -1.06 4.35 9.36
C LEU A 104 -1.37 4.02 10.82
N LEU A 105 -0.39 3.53 11.57
CA LEU A 105 -0.52 3.24 12.99
C LEU A 105 -0.85 4.51 13.80
N LYS A 106 -0.15 5.60 13.53
CA LYS A 106 -0.36 6.89 14.20
C LYS A 106 -1.78 7.42 14.01
N TRP A 107 -2.39 7.18 12.85
CA TRP A 107 -3.74 7.68 12.52
C TRP A 107 -4.86 6.75 12.96
N ALA A 108 -4.55 5.47 13.15
CA ALA A 108 -5.53 4.45 13.51
C ALA A 108 -5.97 4.59 14.97
N LYS A 109 -7.29 4.50 15.23
CA LYS A 109 -7.85 4.48 16.58
C LYS A 109 -7.57 3.15 17.28
N ASN A 110 -7.72 2.04 16.55
CA ASN A 110 -7.55 0.68 17.04
C ASN A 110 -6.54 -0.07 16.16
N GLY A 111 -5.34 0.54 16.00
CA GLY A 111 -4.27 0.03 15.16
C GLY A 111 -3.32 -0.90 15.91
N ARG A 112 -2.86 -1.96 15.23
CA ARG A 112 -1.78 -2.83 15.67
C ARG A 112 -0.79 -3.00 14.52
N LEU A 113 0.49 -2.77 14.79
CA LEU A 113 1.58 -3.00 13.86
C LEU A 113 2.19 -4.38 14.11
N PHE A 114 2.34 -5.15 13.05
CA PHE A 114 3.09 -6.39 13.00
C PHE A 114 4.20 -6.24 11.96
N ASP A 115 5.42 -6.07 12.43
CA ASP A 115 6.59 -5.87 11.60
C ASP A 115 7.54 -7.06 11.66
N LEU A 116 8.18 -7.33 10.52
CA LEU A 116 9.11 -8.43 10.35
C LEU A 116 10.36 -7.96 9.60
N ARG A 117 11.50 -8.58 9.87
CA ARG A 117 12.72 -8.35 9.08
C ARG A 117 12.64 -9.05 7.73
N THR A 118 11.85 -8.48 6.81
CA THR A 118 11.61 -9.04 5.48
C THR A 118 11.38 -7.93 4.45
N ASN A 119 11.32 -8.31 3.16
CA ASN A 119 11.08 -7.42 2.03
C ASN A 119 9.57 -7.15 1.81
N HIS A 120 9.25 -6.39 0.73
CA HIS A 120 7.88 -6.03 0.34
C HIS A 120 6.93 -7.21 0.13
N THR A 121 7.44 -8.34 -0.31
CA THR A 121 6.67 -9.54 -0.66
C THR A 121 6.70 -10.62 0.41
N PHE A 122 7.20 -10.29 1.62
CA PHE A 122 7.32 -11.22 2.74
C PHE A 122 8.07 -12.52 2.38
N GLY A 123 9.13 -12.37 1.59
CA GLY A 123 9.99 -13.48 1.17
C GLY A 123 9.51 -14.22 -0.09
N THR A 124 8.36 -13.86 -0.67
CA THR A 124 7.92 -14.46 -1.94
C THR A 124 8.66 -13.88 -3.15
N LYS A 125 8.69 -14.64 -4.23
CA LYS A 125 9.21 -14.25 -5.55
C LYS A 125 8.12 -14.45 -6.61
N HIS A 126 8.31 -13.86 -7.78
CA HIS A 126 7.44 -14.14 -8.92
C HIS A 126 8.31 -14.52 -10.14
N PRO A 127 8.03 -15.65 -10.82
CA PRO A 127 7.04 -16.67 -10.48
C PRO A 127 7.35 -17.38 -9.15
N TYR A 128 6.31 -17.84 -8.46
CA TYR A 128 6.47 -18.60 -7.22
C TYR A 128 6.56 -20.09 -7.55
N GLU A 129 7.75 -20.67 -7.40
CA GLU A 129 8.05 -22.07 -7.78
C GLU A 129 8.24 -22.99 -6.57
N SER A 130 8.31 -22.43 -5.36
CA SER A 130 8.44 -23.21 -4.14
C SER A 130 7.13 -23.89 -3.74
N LYS A 131 7.23 -25.07 -3.15
CA LYS A 131 6.11 -25.76 -2.51
C LYS A 131 5.82 -25.23 -1.10
N ASP A 132 6.84 -24.63 -0.47
CA ASP A 132 6.77 -24.19 0.93
C ASP A 132 6.55 -22.68 1.00
N ILE A 133 5.62 -22.26 1.84
CA ILE A 133 5.37 -20.84 2.13
C ILE A 133 6.60 -20.26 2.85
N PRO A 134 7.15 -19.11 2.43
CA PRO A 134 8.26 -18.46 3.13
C PRO A 134 7.89 -18.16 4.59
N ILE A 135 8.82 -18.35 5.51
CA ILE A 135 8.62 -18.13 6.95
C ILE A 135 7.98 -16.76 7.23
N PRO A 136 8.48 -15.62 6.69
CA PRO A 136 7.85 -14.32 6.98
C PRO A 136 6.40 -14.21 6.51
N LEU A 137 6.05 -14.84 5.36
CA LEU A 137 4.67 -14.84 4.89
C LEU A 137 3.79 -15.71 5.80
N ASN A 138 4.30 -16.87 6.22
CA ASN A 138 3.57 -17.75 7.15
C ASN A 138 3.29 -17.04 8.49
N GLU A 139 4.26 -16.31 9.04
CA GLU A 139 4.08 -15.51 10.26
C GLU A 139 3.00 -14.42 10.09
N VAL A 140 2.93 -13.78 8.92
CA VAL A 140 1.87 -12.81 8.60
C VAL A 140 0.49 -13.48 8.51
N ILE A 141 0.42 -14.68 7.93
CA ILE A 141 -0.82 -15.48 7.85
C ILE A 141 -1.29 -15.84 9.26
N ASP A 142 -0.41 -16.38 10.10
CA ASP A 142 -0.73 -16.76 11.47
C ASP A 142 -1.19 -15.56 12.32
N GLU A 143 -0.53 -14.41 12.14
CA GLU A 143 -0.92 -13.17 12.82
C GLU A 143 -2.27 -12.64 12.32
N THR A 144 -2.53 -12.76 11.01
CA THR A 144 -3.83 -12.41 10.41
C THR A 144 -4.95 -13.28 10.99
N ILE A 145 -4.74 -14.58 11.11
CA ILE A 145 -5.72 -15.52 11.69
C ILE A 145 -5.97 -15.15 13.15
N ARG A 146 -4.92 -14.95 13.95
CA ARG A 146 -5.05 -14.53 15.37
C ARG A 146 -5.78 -13.20 15.55
N PHE A 147 -5.58 -12.27 14.59
CA PHE A 147 -6.26 -10.99 14.63
C PHE A 147 -7.75 -11.08 14.30
N LEU A 148 -8.16 -12.04 13.48
CA LEU A 148 -9.56 -12.21 13.06
C LEU A 148 -10.41 -13.02 14.07
N LEU A 149 -9.79 -13.92 14.81
CA LEU A 149 -10.42 -14.71 15.88
C LEU A 149 -10.57 -13.89 17.16
#